data_fa9ff6f8a834b34ccf192d6fbbcda2cf
#
_entry.id   fa9ff6f8a834b34ccf192d6fbbcda2cf
#
_cell.length_a   1.000
_cell.length_b   1.000
_cell.length_c   1.000
_cell.angle_alpha   90.00
_cell.angle_beta   90.00
_cell.angle_gamma   90.00
#
_symmetry.space_group_name_H-M   'P 1'
#
loop_
_entity.id
_entity.type
_entity.pdbx_description
1 polymer ?
#
loop_
_entity_poly.entity_id
_entity_poly.type
_entity_poly.pdbx_seq_one_letter_code
_entity_poly.pdbx_strand_id
1 'polypeptide(L)'
;MSNVDEAHIEANLEAIRVYLIGQFKGFELTDTSNYPVSHTFTATKSADERYQVKVSWPQLSDTSNTPERTKKRLVTDDVAGRMKGKSQGEHFWWGKNL
;
A
#
# COMPACT_ATOMS: atom_id res chain seq x y z
N MET A 1 16.37 16.47 -1.89
CA MET A 1 14.90 16.33 -1.86
C MET A 1 14.31 17.29 -0.87
N SER A 2 13.17 17.85 -1.20
CA SER A 2 12.50 18.76 -0.29
C SER A 2 11.74 17.97 0.80
N ASN A 3 11.62 18.57 1.98
CA ASN A 3 10.85 17.97 3.08
C ASN A 3 9.36 17.82 2.72
N VAL A 4 8.88 18.66 1.78
CA VAL A 4 7.49 18.60 1.32
C VAL A 4 7.20 17.26 0.64
N ASP A 5 8.14 16.78 -0.18
CA ASP A 5 7.96 15.50 -0.87
C ASP A 5 7.94 14.34 0.11
N GLU A 6 8.79 14.36 1.11
CA GLU A 6 8.83 13.32 2.14
C GLU A 6 7.55 13.32 2.96
N ALA A 7 7.07 14.50 3.34
CA ALA A 7 5.83 14.63 4.11
C ALA A 7 4.63 14.13 3.30
N HIS A 8 4.60 14.42 1.99
CA HIS A 8 3.54 13.98 1.10
C HIS A 8 3.52 12.45 0.98
N ILE A 9 4.68 11.85 0.76
CA ILE A 9 4.82 10.40 0.65
C ILE A 9 4.40 9.73 1.97
N GLU A 10 4.87 10.24 3.09
CA GLU A 10 4.54 9.68 4.40
C GLU A 10 3.05 9.76 4.69
N ALA A 11 2.39 10.86 4.31
CA ALA A 11 0.96 11.02 4.48
C ALA A 11 0.18 9.99 3.65
N ASN A 12 0.63 9.71 2.43
CA ASN A 12 0.02 8.69 1.59
C ASN A 12 0.27 7.29 2.16
N LEU A 13 1.47 7.01 2.66
CA LEU A 13 1.78 5.73 3.30
C LEU A 13 0.89 5.51 4.52
N GLU A 14 0.68 6.55 5.33
CA GLU A 14 -0.18 6.45 6.50
C GLU A 14 -1.63 6.17 6.11
N ALA A 15 -2.12 6.82 5.06
CA ALA A 15 -3.47 6.56 4.56
C ALA A 15 -3.65 5.10 4.15
N ILE A 16 -2.64 4.53 3.48
CA ILE A 16 -2.65 3.13 3.07
C ILE A 16 -2.61 2.21 4.30
N ARG A 17 -1.75 2.53 5.25
CA ARG A 17 -1.59 1.75 6.48
C ARG A 17 -2.90 1.66 7.26
N VAL A 18 -3.56 2.79 7.47
CA VAL A 18 -4.85 2.85 8.18
C VAL A 18 -5.91 2.03 7.44
N TYR A 19 -5.98 2.16 6.12
CA TYR A 19 -6.92 1.38 5.32
C TYR A 19 -6.69 -0.13 5.51
N LEU A 20 -5.42 -0.56 5.41
CA LEU A 20 -5.09 -1.99 5.51
C LEU A 20 -5.35 -2.54 6.92
N ILE A 21 -5.06 -1.77 7.95
CA ILE A 21 -5.35 -2.18 9.32
C ILE A 21 -6.85 -2.45 9.49
N GLY A 22 -7.69 -1.60 8.90
CA GLY A 22 -9.14 -1.78 8.96
C GLY A 22 -9.64 -2.97 8.16
N GLN A 23 -8.98 -3.30 7.04
CA GLN A 23 -9.38 -4.38 6.15
C GLN A 23 -8.84 -5.74 6.58
N PHE A 24 -7.73 -5.76 7.30
CA PHE A 24 -7.07 -6.99 7.73
C PHE A 24 -7.03 -7.05 9.26
N LYS A 25 -8.20 -6.99 9.88
CA LYS A 25 -8.31 -7.10 11.35
C LYS A 25 -7.81 -8.46 11.81
N GLY A 26 -6.97 -8.45 12.86
CA GLY A 26 -6.38 -9.65 13.37
C GLY A 26 -5.08 -10.06 12.69
N PHE A 27 -4.67 -9.32 11.66
CA PHE A 27 -3.39 -9.54 10.98
C PHE A 27 -2.36 -8.58 11.55
N GLU A 28 -1.09 -9.01 11.51
CA GLU A 28 0.03 -8.11 11.77
C GLU A 28 0.38 -7.41 10.46
N LEU A 29 0.42 -6.07 10.48
CA LEU A 29 0.76 -5.29 9.31
C LEU A 29 2.19 -4.77 9.43
N THR A 30 3.02 -5.09 8.44
CA THR A 30 4.38 -4.57 8.33
C THR A 30 4.57 -3.93 6.96
N ASP A 31 5.58 -3.07 6.83
CA ASP A 31 5.87 -2.46 5.54
C ASP A 31 7.36 -2.25 5.38
N THR A 32 7.82 -2.26 4.13
CA THR A 32 9.22 -2.12 3.77
C THR A 32 9.35 -1.28 2.50
N SER A 33 10.31 -0.37 2.51
CA SER A 33 10.58 0.47 1.33
C SER A 33 11.44 -0.28 0.33
N ASN A 34 11.02 -0.25 -0.93
CA ASN A 34 11.81 -0.72 -2.07
C ASN A 34 12.11 0.47 -2.98
N TYR A 35 12.46 1.60 -2.36
CA TYR A 35 12.79 2.81 -3.10
C TYR A 35 13.91 2.52 -4.13
N PRO A 36 13.83 3.02 -5.37
CA PRO A 36 12.82 3.96 -5.87
C PRO A 36 11.66 3.30 -6.64
N VAL A 37 11.48 2.01 -6.52
CA VAL A 37 10.50 1.26 -7.31
C VAL A 37 9.13 1.23 -6.65
N SER A 38 9.09 0.83 -5.37
CA SER A 38 7.81 0.60 -4.69
C SER A 38 7.98 0.62 -3.17
N HIS A 39 6.83 0.52 -2.49
CA HIS A 39 6.76 0.29 -1.06
C HIS A 39 5.86 -0.91 -0.84
N THR A 40 6.29 -1.88 -0.05
CA THR A 40 5.57 -3.15 0.15
C THR A 40 4.89 -3.16 1.51
N PHE A 41 3.58 -3.45 1.52
CA PHE A 41 2.84 -3.71 2.75
C PHE A 41 2.51 -5.19 2.81
N THR A 42 2.68 -5.78 3.99
CA THR A 42 2.42 -7.20 4.21
C THR A 42 1.48 -7.36 5.40
N ALA A 43 0.38 -8.08 5.21
CA ALA A 43 -0.55 -8.45 6.26
C ALA A 43 -0.38 -9.93 6.53
N THR A 44 0.03 -10.29 7.75
CA THR A 44 0.34 -11.67 8.13
C THR A 44 -0.52 -12.10 9.31
N LYS A 45 -1.22 -13.22 9.18
CA LYS A 45 -1.96 -13.84 10.26
C LYS A 45 -1.30 -15.15 10.69
N SER A 46 -0.83 -15.91 9.71
CA SER A 46 -0.13 -17.17 9.92
C SER A 46 0.80 -17.42 8.74
N ALA A 47 1.55 -18.50 8.77
CA ALA A 47 2.42 -18.88 7.66
C ALA A 47 1.62 -19.10 6.37
N ASP A 48 0.35 -19.51 6.49
CA ASP A 48 -0.50 -19.81 5.35
C ASP A 48 -1.43 -18.66 4.97
N GLU A 49 -1.52 -17.61 5.79
CA GLU A 49 -2.35 -16.43 5.52
C GLU A 49 -1.50 -15.18 5.54
N ARG A 50 -0.97 -14.85 4.40
CA ARG A 50 -0.14 -13.66 4.22
C ARG A 50 -0.48 -13.04 2.87
N TYR A 51 -0.80 -11.74 2.89
CA TYR A 51 -1.17 -11.00 1.69
C TYR A 51 -0.27 -9.78 1.56
N GLN A 52 0.10 -9.44 0.32
CA GLN A 52 1.02 -8.34 0.05
C GLN A 52 0.49 -7.43 -1.04
N VAL A 53 0.78 -6.14 -0.89
CA VAL A 53 0.60 -5.15 -1.95
C VAL A 53 1.89 -4.37 -2.10
N LYS A 54 2.31 -4.20 -3.36
CA LYS A 54 3.41 -3.29 -3.69
C LYS A 54 2.82 -2.05 -4.32
N VAL A 55 3.01 -0.93 -3.64
CA VAL A 55 2.52 0.37 -4.14
C VAL A 55 3.66 1.02 -4.90
N SER A 56 3.42 1.36 -6.17
CA SER A 56 4.46 1.96 -7.00
C SER A 56 4.88 3.30 -6.42
N TRP A 57 6.16 3.61 -6.52
CA TRP A 57 6.70 4.88 -6.00
C TRP A 57 6.03 6.09 -6.66
N PRO A 58 5.80 6.12 -7.99
CA PRO A 58 5.05 7.21 -8.60
C PRO A 58 3.67 7.44 -8.00
N GLN A 59 2.99 6.37 -7.57
CA GLN A 59 1.68 6.48 -6.92
C GLN A 59 1.78 7.23 -5.59
N LEU A 60 2.87 7.03 -4.85
CA LEU A 60 3.09 7.67 -3.56
C LEU A 60 3.59 9.11 -3.70
N SER A 61 4.45 9.35 -4.68
CA SER A 61 5.16 10.63 -4.81
C SER A 61 4.42 11.66 -5.66
N ASP A 62 3.44 11.25 -6.45
CA ASP A 62 2.67 12.16 -7.28
C ASP A 62 1.89 13.13 -6.39
N THR A 63 2.18 14.42 -6.53
CA THR A 63 1.56 15.44 -5.70
C THR A 63 0.06 15.61 -5.95
N SER A 64 -0.45 15.11 -7.08
CA SER A 64 -1.89 15.10 -7.35
C SER A 64 -2.62 14.00 -6.56
N ASN A 65 -1.89 13.02 -6.03
CA ASN A 65 -2.44 11.95 -5.17
C ASN A 65 -2.37 12.38 -3.72
N THR A 66 -3.33 13.19 -3.29
CA THR A 66 -3.44 13.61 -1.88
C THR A 66 -3.84 12.40 -1.02
N PRO A 67 -3.64 12.46 0.31
CA PRO A 67 -4.08 11.38 1.19
C PRO A 67 -5.58 11.06 1.04
N GLU A 68 -6.42 12.07 0.82
CA GLU A 68 -7.85 11.87 0.61
C GLU A 68 -8.13 11.11 -0.68
N ARG A 69 -7.44 11.45 -1.76
CA ARG A 69 -7.57 10.73 -3.03
C ARG A 69 -7.05 9.31 -2.91
N THR A 70 -5.95 9.13 -2.19
CA THR A 70 -5.38 7.81 -1.93
C THR A 70 -6.39 6.93 -1.21
N LYS A 71 -7.04 7.45 -0.15
CA LYS A 71 -8.08 6.73 0.57
C LYS A 71 -9.23 6.32 -0.34
N LYS A 72 -9.69 7.25 -1.17
CA LYS A 72 -10.76 6.98 -2.12
C LYS A 72 -10.40 5.89 -3.12
N ARG A 73 -9.19 5.95 -3.66
CA ARG A 73 -8.72 4.99 -4.66
C ARG A 73 -8.52 3.60 -4.06
N LEU A 74 -8.09 3.52 -2.81
CA LEU A 74 -7.96 2.23 -2.11
C LEU A 74 -9.29 1.50 -2.10
N VAL A 75 -10.38 2.22 -1.83
CA VAL A 75 -11.73 1.65 -1.80
C VAL A 75 -12.23 1.36 -3.23
N THR A 76 -12.08 2.32 -4.12
CA THR A 76 -12.55 2.20 -5.51
C THR A 76 -11.89 1.04 -6.24
N ASP A 77 -10.59 0.87 -6.02
CA ASP A 77 -9.81 -0.20 -6.67
C ASP A 77 -9.92 -1.52 -5.91
N ASP A 78 -10.58 -1.53 -4.76
CA ASP A 78 -10.71 -2.71 -3.91
C ASP A 78 -9.36 -3.38 -3.66
N VAL A 79 -8.42 -2.61 -3.17
CA VAL A 79 -7.03 -3.07 -2.98
C VAL A 79 -6.99 -4.31 -2.08
N ALA A 80 -7.72 -4.29 -0.96
CA ALA A 80 -7.74 -5.44 -0.03
C ALA A 80 -8.30 -6.70 -0.70
N GLY A 81 -9.38 -6.57 -1.48
CA GLY A 81 -9.95 -7.71 -2.20
C GLY A 81 -8.99 -8.27 -3.24
N ARG A 82 -8.28 -7.38 -3.94
CA ARG A 82 -7.29 -7.82 -4.93
C ARG A 82 -6.09 -8.50 -4.29
N MET A 83 -5.67 -8.03 -3.11
CA MET A 83 -4.61 -8.71 -2.34
C MET A 83 -5.03 -10.12 -1.96
N LYS A 84 -6.27 -10.26 -1.48
CA LYS A 84 -6.81 -11.57 -1.07
C LYS A 84 -7.00 -12.52 -2.24
N GLY A 85 -7.12 -11.99 -3.44
CA GLY A 85 -7.24 -12.78 -4.65
C GLY A 85 -5.93 -13.36 -5.17
N LYS A 86 -4.80 -12.97 -4.58
CA LYS A 86 -3.49 -13.48 -4.98
C LYS A 86 -3.15 -14.73 -4.19
N SER A 87 -2.37 -15.63 -4.81
CA SER A 87 -1.84 -16.81 -4.13
C SER A 87 -0.84 -16.41 -3.06
N GLN A 88 -0.66 -17.28 -2.07
CA GLN A 88 0.35 -17.04 -1.04
C GLN A 88 1.73 -16.88 -1.68
N GLY A 89 2.45 -15.87 -1.22
CA GLY A 89 3.76 -15.55 -1.78
C GLY A 89 3.72 -14.59 -2.97
N GLU A 90 2.55 -14.33 -3.52
CA GLU A 90 2.37 -13.35 -4.58
C GLU A 90 1.92 -12.01 -3.98
N HIS A 91 2.05 -10.94 -4.77
CA HIS A 91 1.63 -9.62 -4.35
C HIS A 91 0.71 -8.99 -5.39
N PHE A 92 -0.12 -8.05 -4.95
CA PHE A 92 -0.88 -7.20 -5.84
C PHE A 92 -0.07 -5.92 -6.10
N TRP A 93 0.14 -5.59 -7.37
CA TRP A 93 0.83 -4.35 -7.75
C TRP A 93 -0.20 -3.23 -7.90
N TRP A 94 -0.07 -2.17 -7.12
CA TRP A 94 -1.00 -1.04 -7.14
C TRP A 94 -0.26 0.22 -7.56
N GLY A 95 -0.73 0.81 -8.66
CA GLY A 95 -0.16 2.04 -9.21
C GLY A 95 0.42 1.82 -10.59
N LYS A 96 1.14 2.81 -11.07
CA LYS A 96 1.72 2.75 -12.42
C LYS A 96 2.95 1.86 -12.44
N ASN A 97 3.09 1.08 -13.50
CA ASN A 97 4.32 0.35 -13.76
C ASN A 97 5.42 1.33 -14.17
N LEU A 98 6.62 1.04 -13.75
CA LEU A 98 7.78 1.82 -14.14
C LEU A 98 8.36 1.32 -15.45
#